data_92324781ffb3a4919a97cf3dc56bd0e0
#
_entry.id   92324781ffb3a4919a97cf3dc56bd0e0
#
_cell.length_a   1.000
_cell.length_b   1.000
_cell.length_c   1.000
_cell.angle_alpha   90.00
_cell.angle_beta   90.00
_cell.angle_gamma   90.00
#
_symmetry.space_group_name_H-M   'P 1'
#
loop_
_entity.id
_entity.type
_entity.pdbx_description
1 polymer ?
#
loop_
_entity_poly.entity_id
_entity_poly.type
_entity_poly.pdbx_seq_one_letter_code
_entity_poly.pdbx_strand_id
1 'polypeptide(L)'
;TEGRHYAHVDCPGHADYVKNMITGAAQMDGAILVCAATDGPMAQTKEHILLAKQVGVPALVVALNKCDMVDDEEIIELVEMEIRELLDSYDFPGDDIPIVQVSGLKALEGDSTWESKIEELMKAVDASIPEPEREVDKPFLMAVEDVFSITGRGTVATGRIERGKVKVGEEVEIVGIRDTRLTTVTGVEMFRKLLDEGM
;
A
#
# COMPACT_ATOMS: atom_id res chain seq x y z
N THR A 1 9.81 3.97 9.33
CA THR A 1 10.22 3.37 10.62
C THR A 1 11.74 3.30 10.71
N GLU A 2 12.29 2.90 11.86
CA GLU A 2 13.75 2.75 12.01
C GLU A 2 14.33 1.59 11.19
N GLY A 3 13.56 0.54 11.00
CA GLY A 3 14.00 -0.69 10.36
C GLY A 3 13.59 -0.85 8.90
N ARG A 4 12.57 -0.13 8.43
CA ARG A 4 11.96 -0.34 7.10
C ARG A 4 11.60 0.97 6.42
N HIS A 5 11.68 0.95 5.08
CA HIS A 5 11.21 2.03 4.21
C HIS A 5 9.93 1.58 3.51
N TYR A 6 8.88 2.39 3.60
CA TYR A 6 7.60 2.13 2.96
C TYR A 6 7.31 3.14 1.87
N ALA A 7 6.83 2.67 0.73
CA ALA A 7 6.12 3.49 -0.24
C ALA A 7 4.65 3.51 0.14
N HIS A 8 4.06 4.69 0.25
CA HIS A 8 2.66 4.88 0.59
C HIS A 8 1.85 5.13 -0.68
N VAL A 9 0.80 4.35 -0.86
CA VAL A 9 -0.18 4.53 -1.92
C VAL A 9 -1.52 4.82 -1.26
N ASP A 10 -2.05 6.02 -1.47
CA ASP A 10 -3.38 6.39 -1.00
C ASP A 10 -4.43 5.94 -2.00
N CYS A 11 -5.35 5.09 -1.54
CA CYS A 11 -6.44 4.59 -2.36
C CYS A 11 -7.71 5.42 -2.11
N PRO A 12 -8.23 6.13 -3.13
CA PRO A 12 -9.45 6.90 -2.96
C PRO A 12 -10.63 6.01 -2.56
N GLY A 13 -11.37 6.41 -1.53
CA GLY A 13 -12.48 5.63 -0.98
C GLY A 13 -13.78 5.65 -1.80
N HIS A 14 -13.83 6.32 -2.94
CA HIS A 14 -15.07 6.49 -3.72
C HIS A 14 -15.19 5.43 -4.82
N ALA A 15 -16.40 4.90 -5.02
CA ALA A 15 -16.69 3.86 -6.02
C ALA A 15 -16.22 4.20 -7.46
N ASP A 16 -16.16 5.49 -7.81
CA ASP A 16 -15.71 5.95 -9.12
C ASP A 16 -14.19 5.70 -9.36
N TYR A 17 -13.43 5.39 -8.32
CA TYR A 17 -11.98 5.19 -8.40
C TYR A 17 -11.52 3.72 -8.27
N VAL A 18 -12.45 2.77 -8.33
CA VAL A 18 -12.16 1.32 -8.22
C VAL A 18 -11.04 0.88 -9.19
N LYS A 19 -10.98 1.44 -10.41
CA LYS A 19 -9.90 1.13 -11.35
C LYS A 19 -8.53 1.51 -10.81
N ASN A 20 -8.41 2.69 -10.20
CA ASN A 20 -7.15 3.17 -9.64
C ASN A 20 -6.77 2.36 -8.39
N MET A 21 -7.77 1.92 -7.62
CA MET A 21 -7.56 1.01 -6.50
C MET A 21 -7.05 -0.34 -6.95
N ILE A 22 -7.59 -0.93 -8.02
CA ILE A 22 -7.13 -2.22 -8.54
C ILE A 22 -5.67 -2.12 -8.98
N THR A 23 -5.31 -1.06 -9.71
CA THR A 23 -3.94 -0.87 -10.18
C THR A 23 -2.97 -0.63 -9.02
N GLY A 24 -3.34 0.20 -8.04
CA GLY A 24 -2.53 0.48 -6.86
C GLY A 24 -2.43 -0.71 -5.91
N ALA A 25 -3.56 -1.39 -5.65
CA ALA A 25 -3.63 -2.51 -4.72
C ALA A 25 -2.85 -3.74 -5.21
N ALA A 26 -2.79 -3.98 -6.51
CA ALA A 26 -2.02 -5.09 -7.10
C ALA A 26 -0.50 -4.99 -6.84
N GLN A 27 -0.02 -3.82 -6.38
CA GLN A 27 1.39 -3.56 -6.10
C GLN A 27 1.73 -3.51 -4.62
N MET A 28 0.73 -3.66 -3.75
CA MET A 28 0.91 -3.52 -2.30
C MET A 28 1.42 -4.81 -1.66
N ASP A 29 2.44 -4.69 -0.83
CA ASP A 29 2.96 -5.77 0.00
C ASP A 29 2.18 -5.89 1.33
N GLY A 30 1.26 -4.96 1.59
CA GLY A 30 0.33 -4.94 2.71
C GLY A 30 -0.56 -3.72 2.64
N ALA A 31 -1.60 -3.65 3.48
CA ALA A 31 -2.48 -2.50 3.52
C ALA A 31 -2.87 -2.10 4.95
N ILE A 32 -3.15 -0.82 5.14
CA ILE A 32 -3.78 -0.29 6.34
C ILE A 32 -5.24 -0.01 6.00
N LEU A 33 -6.15 -0.78 6.61
CA LEU A 33 -7.58 -0.53 6.52
C LEU A 33 -7.95 0.55 7.52
N VAL A 34 -8.44 1.69 7.05
CA VAL A 34 -8.90 2.78 7.91
C VAL A 34 -10.41 2.70 8.08
N CYS A 35 -10.87 2.56 9.31
CA CYS A 35 -12.28 2.56 9.69
C CYS A 35 -12.53 3.62 10.77
N ALA A 36 -13.64 4.33 10.71
CA ALA A 36 -14.00 5.30 11.73
C ALA A 36 -14.72 4.61 12.90
N ALA A 37 -14.27 4.83 14.13
CA ALA A 37 -14.93 4.31 15.33
C ALA A 37 -16.36 4.87 15.52
N THR A 38 -16.62 6.07 15.00
CA THR A 38 -17.93 6.73 15.08
C THR A 38 -19.00 6.07 14.18
N ASP A 39 -18.59 5.45 13.09
CA ASP A 39 -19.52 4.97 12.06
C ASP A 39 -19.49 3.44 11.92
N GLY A 40 -18.43 2.79 12.41
CA GLY A 40 -18.17 1.37 12.19
C GLY A 40 -17.86 1.01 10.72
N PRO A 41 -17.86 -0.29 10.38
CA PRO A 41 -17.59 -0.74 9.02
C PRO A 41 -18.77 -0.46 8.09
N MET A 42 -18.60 0.51 7.21
CA MET A 42 -19.57 0.94 6.20
C MET A 42 -19.48 0.11 4.92
N ALA A 43 -20.36 0.37 3.96
CA ALA A 43 -20.37 -0.31 2.64
C ALA A 43 -19.01 -0.19 1.92
N GLN A 44 -18.38 0.98 1.99
CA GLN A 44 -17.06 1.22 1.40
C GLN A 44 -15.97 0.36 2.06
N THR A 45 -16.03 0.17 3.39
CA THR A 45 -15.09 -0.70 4.11
C THR A 45 -15.16 -2.14 3.56
N LYS A 46 -16.38 -2.63 3.31
CA LYS A 46 -16.62 -3.96 2.70
C LYS A 46 -16.03 -4.07 1.30
N GLU A 47 -16.23 -3.04 0.48
CA GLU A 47 -15.68 -2.97 -0.87
C GLU A 47 -14.15 -2.97 -0.86
N HIS A 48 -13.52 -2.23 0.07
CA HIS A 48 -12.07 -2.20 0.21
C HIS A 48 -11.48 -3.54 0.64
N ILE A 49 -12.11 -4.23 1.61
CA ILE A 49 -11.68 -5.56 2.05
C ILE A 49 -11.81 -6.57 0.91
N LEU A 50 -12.97 -6.57 0.21
CA LEU A 50 -13.19 -7.43 -0.94
C LEU A 50 -12.13 -7.22 -2.02
N LEU A 51 -11.82 -5.96 -2.32
CA LEU A 51 -10.83 -5.61 -3.31
C LEU A 51 -9.42 -6.05 -2.88
N ALA A 52 -9.02 -5.78 -1.63
CA ALA A 52 -7.76 -6.24 -1.08
C ALA A 52 -7.60 -7.76 -1.22
N LYS A 53 -8.68 -8.53 -0.97
CA LYS A 53 -8.71 -9.97 -1.18
C LYS A 53 -8.54 -10.37 -2.64
N GLN A 54 -9.27 -9.72 -3.56
CA GLN A 54 -9.24 -10.04 -4.98
C GLN A 54 -7.87 -9.77 -5.63
N VAL A 55 -7.20 -8.70 -5.21
CA VAL A 55 -5.86 -8.37 -5.73
C VAL A 55 -4.73 -9.08 -4.98
N GLY A 56 -5.05 -9.85 -3.94
CA GLY A 56 -4.10 -10.69 -3.23
C GLY A 56 -3.19 -9.93 -2.26
N VAL A 57 -3.68 -8.86 -1.62
CA VAL A 57 -2.93 -8.18 -0.55
C VAL A 57 -2.60 -9.19 0.55
N PRO A 58 -1.32 -9.43 0.86
CA PRO A 58 -0.92 -10.55 1.72
C PRO A 58 -1.19 -10.32 3.21
N ALA A 59 -1.22 -9.06 3.67
CA ALA A 59 -1.42 -8.73 5.08
C ALA A 59 -2.14 -7.40 5.26
N LEU A 60 -2.93 -7.31 6.33
CA LEU A 60 -3.68 -6.13 6.73
C LEU A 60 -3.33 -5.70 8.15
N VAL A 61 -3.41 -4.42 8.40
CA VAL A 61 -3.45 -3.79 9.73
C VAL A 61 -4.64 -2.84 9.74
N VAL A 62 -5.39 -2.77 10.82
CA VAL A 62 -6.54 -1.86 10.94
C VAL A 62 -6.17 -0.64 11.77
N ALA A 63 -6.42 0.53 11.22
CA ALA A 63 -6.42 1.79 11.95
C ALA A 63 -7.87 2.19 12.27
N LEU A 64 -8.29 1.99 13.52
CA LEU A 64 -9.59 2.44 13.99
C LEU A 64 -9.47 3.91 14.34
N ASN A 65 -9.91 4.76 13.42
CA ASN A 65 -9.70 6.21 13.48
C ASN A 65 -10.88 6.92 14.16
N LYS A 66 -10.67 8.16 14.58
CA LYS A 66 -11.63 9.02 15.29
C LYS A 66 -12.03 8.49 16.68
N CYS A 67 -11.17 7.72 17.33
CA CYS A 67 -11.45 7.21 18.68
C CYS A 67 -11.55 8.33 19.73
N ASP A 68 -10.97 9.51 19.46
CA ASP A 68 -11.14 10.72 20.26
C ASP A 68 -12.57 11.28 20.31
N MET A 69 -13.44 10.82 19.42
CA MET A 69 -14.85 11.25 19.32
C MET A 69 -15.82 10.26 19.99
N VAL A 70 -15.32 9.15 20.52
CA VAL A 70 -16.13 8.10 21.14
C VAL A 70 -15.69 7.99 22.59
N ASP A 71 -16.57 8.40 23.52
CA ASP A 71 -16.29 8.40 24.97
C ASP A 71 -16.57 7.04 25.62
N ASP A 72 -17.28 6.15 24.94
CA ASP A 72 -17.72 4.85 25.45
C ASP A 72 -16.85 3.72 24.87
N GLU A 73 -16.06 3.11 25.75
CA GLU A 73 -15.18 2.00 25.38
C GLU A 73 -15.96 0.77 24.87
N GLU A 74 -17.19 0.53 25.36
CA GLU A 74 -18.01 -0.60 24.91
C GLU A 74 -18.39 -0.44 23.42
N ILE A 75 -18.59 0.81 22.97
CA ILE A 75 -18.85 1.09 21.54
C ILE A 75 -17.62 0.78 20.70
N ILE A 76 -16.44 1.16 21.16
CA ILE A 76 -15.19 0.88 20.46
C ILE A 76 -14.96 -0.64 20.34
N GLU A 77 -15.15 -1.38 21.43
CA GLU A 77 -15.05 -2.84 21.45
C GLU A 77 -16.04 -3.49 20.47
N LEU A 78 -17.28 -3.00 20.43
CA LEU A 78 -18.29 -3.48 19.49
C LEU A 78 -17.89 -3.26 18.04
N VAL A 79 -17.37 -2.09 17.69
CA VAL A 79 -16.89 -1.78 16.35
C VAL A 79 -15.68 -2.65 15.99
N GLU A 80 -14.77 -2.91 16.92
CA GLU A 80 -13.66 -3.84 16.70
C GLU A 80 -14.15 -5.26 16.40
N MET A 81 -15.13 -5.75 17.14
CA MET A 81 -15.76 -7.05 16.87
C MET A 81 -16.39 -7.11 15.48
N GLU A 82 -17.15 -6.09 15.09
CA GLU A 82 -17.76 -6.02 13.77
C GLU A 82 -16.71 -6.02 12.64
N ILE A 83 -15.58 -5.33 12.85
CA ILE A 83 -14.47 -5.33 11.87
C ILE A 83 -13.85 -6.72 11.77
N ARG A 84 -13.61 -7.43 12.89
CA ARG A 84 -13.07 -8.80 12.91
C ARG A 84 -13.97 -9.77 12.20
N GLU A 85 -15.27 -9.78 12.52
CA GLU A 85 -16.28 -10.61 11.85
C GLU A 85 -16.33 -10.31 10.34
N LEU A 86 -16.22 -9.04 9.97
CA LEU A 86 -16.20 -8.63 8.57
C LEU A 86 -14.96 -9.17 7.85
N LEU A 87 -13.76 -9.05 8.45
CA LEU A 87 -12.51 -9.56 7.90
C LEU A 87 -12.58 -11.09 7.71
N ASP A 88 -13.10 -11.83 8.70
CA ASP A 88 -13.29 -13.28 8.61
C ASP A 88 -14.24 -13.66 7.48
N SER A 89 -15.29 -12.87 7.26
CA SER A 89 -16.26 -13.12 6.18
C SER A 89 -15.65 -13.02 4.77
N TYR A 90 -14.48 -12.37 4.64
CA TYR A 90 -13.69 -12.26 3.41
C TYR A 90 -12.42 -13.10 3.43
N ASP A 91 -12.35 -14.11 4.32
CA ASP A 91 -11.20 -15.02 4.49
C ASP A 91 -9.88 -14.30 4.85
N PHE A 92 -9.92 -13.22 5.60
CA PHE A 92 -8.78 -12.68 6.33
C PHE A 92 -8.83 -13.19 7.77
N PRO A 93 -7.69 -13.43 8.43
CA PRO A 93 -7.68 -13.91 9.83
C PRO A 93 -8.03 -12.77 10.80
N GLY A 94 -9.32 -12.44 10.92
CA GLY A 94 -9.80 -11.27 11.66
C GLY A 94 -9.34 -11.21 13.11
N ASP A 95 -9.26 -12.38 13.77
CA ASP A 95 -8.80 -12.46 15.16
C ASP A 95 -7.30 -12.11 15.33
N ASP A 96 -6.48 -12.43 14.30
CA ASP A 96 -5.02 -12.22 14.35
C ASP A 96 -4.60 -10.85 13.82
N ILE A 97 -5.47 -10.16 13.08
CA ILE A 97 -5.16 -8.85 12.50
C ILE A 97 -5.11 -7.78 13.60
N PRO A 98 -4.01 -7.04 13.72
CA PRO A 98 -3.92 -5.96 14.70
C PRO A 98 -4.87 -4.82 14.34
N ILE A 99 -5.64 -4.39 15.33
CA ILE A 99 -6.49 -3.19 15.27
C ILE A 99 -5.89 -2.17 16.25
N VAL A 100 -5.50 -1.01 15.74
CA VAL A 100 -4.93 0.07 16.54
C VAL A 100 -5.88 1.25 16.57
N GLN A 101 -6.27 1.65 17.77
CA GLN A 101 -7.13 2.82 18.00
C GLN A 101 -6.30 4.09 17.80
N VAL A 102 -6.75 4.97 16.91
CA VAL A 102 -6.03 6.20 16.57
C VAL A 102 -6.97 7.41 16.47
N SER A 103 -6.41 8.58 16.55
CA SER A 103 -6.99 9.83 16.08
C SER A 103 -5.96 10.56 15.21
N GLY A 104 -6.11 10.45 13.90
CA GLY A 104 -5.21 11.12 12.98
C GLY A 104 -5.22 12.63 13.11
N LEU A 105 -6.39 13.23 13.42
CA LEU A 105 -6.52 14.67 13.62
C LEU A 105 -5.78 15.13 14.88
N LYS A 106 -5.99 14.46 16.00
CA LYS A 106 -5.35 14.83 17.28
C LYS A 106 -3.85 14.64 17.25
N ALA A 107 -3.39 13.56 16.61
CA ALA A 107 -1.96 13.35 16.38
C ALA A 107 -1.35 14.48 15.53
N LEU A 108 -2.04 14.91 14.46
CA LEU A 108 -1.59 16.01 13.62
C LEU A 108 -1.57 17.36 14.36
N GLU A 109 -2.46 17.56 15.34
CA GLU A 109 -2.51 18.72 16.22
C GLU A 109 -1.40 18.70 17.30
N GLY A 110 -0.63 17.62 17.41
CA GLY A 110 0.49 17.47 18.35
C GLY A 110 0.08 16.93 19.72
N ASP A 111 -1.06 16.23 19.83
CA ASP A 111 -1.42 15.51 21.05
C ASP A 111 -0.56 14.28 21.22
N SER A 112 0.29 14.28 22.25
CA SER A 112 1.29 13.23 22.48
C SER A 112 0.70 11.82 22.71
N THR A 113 -0.53 11.75 23.23
CA THR A 113 -1.23 10.47 23.40
C THR A 113 -1.54 9.86 22.06
N TRP A 114 -2.08 10.65 21.14
CA TRP A 114 -2.44 10.19 19.81
C TRP A 114 -1.25 10.05 18.87
N GLU A 115 -0.19 10.85 19.05
CA GLU A 115 1.09 10.63 18.36
C GLU A 115 1.66 9.25 18.71
N SER A 116 1.64 8.87 20.01
CA SER A 116 2.10 7.54 20.45
C SER A 116 1.26 6.39 19.85
N LYS A 117 -0.04 6.61 19.59
CA LYS A 117 -0.92 5.65 18.92
C LYS A 117 -0.60 5.50 17.44
N ILE A 118 -0.18 6.55 16.75
CA ILE A 118 0.34 6.47 15.39
C ILE A 118 1.66 5.68 15.35
N GLU A 119 2.54 5.87 16.35
CA GLU A 119 3.76 5.05 16.45
C GLU A 119 3.44 3.57 16.71
N GLU A 120 2.43 3.28 17.53
CA GLU A 120 1.92 1.92 17.77
C GLU A 120 1.40 1.29 16.47
N LEU A 121 0.64 2.04 15.67
CA LEU A 121 0.18 1.62 14.35
C LEU A 121 1.36 1.26 13.43
N MET A 122 2.39 2.11 13.40
CA MET A 122 3.58 1.84 12.57
C MET A 122 4.38 0.62 13.07
N LYS A 123 4.41 0.35 14.37
CA LYS A 123 4.99 -0.88 14.92
C LYS A 123 4.17 -2.11 14.55
N ALA A 124 2.83 -2.01 14.55
CA ALA A 124 1.97 -3.08 14.08
C ALA A 124 2.19 -3.37 12.58
N VAL A 125 2.38 -2.34 11.77
CA VAL A 125 2.73 -2.46 10.35
C VAL A 125 4.07 -3.18 10.19
N ASP A 126 5.11 -2.78 10.93
CA ASP A 126 6.43 -3.44 10.87
C ASP A 126 6.38 -4.94 11.27
N ALA A 127 5.51 -5.28 12.23
CA ALA A 127 5.38 -6.64 12.72
C ALA A 127 4.52 -7.54 11.82
N SER A 128 3.49 -6.98 11.18
CA SER A 128 2.45 -7.78 10.50
C SER A 128 2.61 -7.84 9.00
N ILE A 129 3.18 -6.80 8.37
CA ILE A 129 3.39 -6.80 6.92
C ILE A 129 4.71 -7.51 6.61
N PRO A 130 4.69 -8.60 5.83
CA PRO A 130 5.90 -9.33 5.49
C PRO A 130 6.85 -8.47 4.67
N GLU A 131 8.14 -8.74 4.80
CA GLU A 131 9.12 -8.16 3.89
C GLU A 131 9.02 -8.88 2.55
N PRO A 132 8.83 -8.14 1.43
CA PRO A 132 8.65 -8.78 0.14
C PRO A 132 9.93 -9.50 -0.31
N GLU A 133 9.78 -10.76 -0.69
CA GLU A 133 10.87 -11.51 -1.31
C GLU A 133 11.10 -10.99 -2.73
N ARG A 134 12.29 -10.42 -2.97
CA ARG A 134 12.68 -9.91 -4.29
C ARG A 134 13.52 -10.93 -5.02
N GLU A 135 13.02 -11.40 -6.15
CA GLU A 135 13.72 -12.36 -7.03
C GLU A 135 14.79 -11.66 -7.88
N VAL A 136 15.79 -11.08 -7.22
CA VAL A 136 16.83 -10.22 -7.85
C VAL A 136 17.75 -10.96 -8.83
N ASP A 137 17.82 -12.29 -8.73
CA ASP A 137 18.67 -13.14 -9.59
C ASP A 137 17.95 -13.60 -10.88
N LYS A 138 16.68 -13.29 -11.03
CA LYS A 138 15.91 -13.56 -12.25
C LYS A 138 16.12 -12.48 -13.32
N PRO A 139 15.80 -12.75 -14.59
CA PRO A 139 15.77 -11.74 -15.63
C PRO A 139 14.86 -10.57 -15.24
N PHE A 140 15.31 -9.34 -15.51
CA PHE A 140 14.56 -8.13 -15.23
C PHE A 140 13.16 -8.16 -15.86
N LEU A 141 12.17 -7.78 -15.06
CA LEU A 141 10.79 -7.60 -15.49
C LEU A 141 10.18 -6.41 -14.75
N MET A 142 9.65 -5.46 -15.50
CA MET A 142 8.90 -4.32 -14.99
C MET A 142 7.59 -4.19 -15.75
N ALA A 143 6.47 -4.20 -15.04
CA ALA A 143 5.18 -3.86 -15.61
C ALA A 143 5.12 -2.34 -15.81
N VAL A 144 4.89 -1.89 -17.07
CA VAL A 144 4.77 -0.46 -17.36
C VAL A 144 3.35 0.01 -17.01
N GLU A 145 3.26 0.97 -16.11
CA GLU A 145 2.00 1.54 -15.63
C GLU A 145 1.69 2.86 -16.30
N ASP A 146 2.70 3.74 -16.43
CA ASP A 146 2.55 5.02 -17.09
C ASP A 146 3.78 5.35 -17.94
N VAL A 147 3.56 6.19 -18.94
CA VAL A 147 4.61 6.61 -19.88
C VAL A 147 4.46 8.10 -20.15
N PHE A 148 5.52 8.84 -19.91
CA PHE A 148 5.57 10.26 -20.22
C PHE A 148 6.91 10.68 -20.83
N SER A 149 6.91 11.81 -21.49
CA SER A 149 8.13 12.36 -22.10
C SER A 149 8.64 13.56 -21.33
N ILE A 150 9.90 13.55 -20.97
CA ILE A 150 10.58 14.68 -20.32
C ILE A 150 11.50 15.34 -21.32
N THR A 151 11.33 16.67 -21.54
CA THR A 151 12.20 17.44 -22.41
C THR A 151 13.65 17.32 -21.97
N GLY A 152 14.53 16.87 -22.85
CA GLY A 152 15.95 16.67 -22.59
C GLY A 152 16.33 15.33 -21.95
N ARG A 153 15.35 14.53 -21.51
CA ARG A 153 15.58 13.18 -20.93
C ARG A 153 14.97 12.04 -21.76
N GLY A 154 14.03 12.35 -22.66
CA GLY A 154 13.38 11.37 -23.51
C GLY A 154 12.14 10.77 -22.88
N THR A 155 11.81 9.53 -23.26
CA THR A 155 10.66 8.79 -22.77
C THR A 155 10.98 8.14 -21.44
N VAL A 156 10.12 8.34 -20.45
CA VAL A 156 10.18 7.73 -19.12
C VAL A 156 9.02 6.78 -18.96
N ALA A 157 9.31 5.54 -18.60
CA ALA A 157 8.31 4.56 -18.19
C ALA A 157 8.36 4.40 -16.68
N THR A 158 7.20 4.41 -16.03
CA THR A 158 7.08 4.11 -14.60
C THR A 158 6.43 2.75 -14.40
N GLY A 159 6.74 2.12 -13.29
CA GLY A 159 6.16 0.84 -12.90
C GLY A 159 6.95 0.19 -11.76
N ARG A 160 6.40 -0.90 -11.25
CA ARG A 160 7.08 -1.74 -10.26
C ARG A 160 8.03 -2.71 -10.98
N ILE A 161 9.24 -2.85 -10.46
CA ILE A 161 10.13 -3.95 -10.84
C ILE A 161 9.64 -5.20 -10.12
N GLU A 162 9.10 -6.15 -10.89
CA GLU A 162 8.55 -7.40 -10.36
C GLU A 162 9.66 -8.39 -9.98
N ARG A 163 10.75 -8.40 -10.74
CA ARG A 163 11.90 -9.27 -10.53
C ARG A 163 13.14 -8.77 -11.28
N GLY A 164 14.27 -9.29 -10.86
CA GLY A 164 15.56 -8.96 -11.47
C GLY A 164 16.07 -7.59 -11.10
N LYS A 165 17.09 -7.18 -11.79
CA LYS A 165 17.74 -5.87 -11.66
C LYS A 165 17.96 -5.26 -13.02
N VAL A 166 18.00 -3.96 -13.08
CA VAL A 166 18.37 -3.21 -14.29
C VAL A 166 19.35 -2.10 -13.93
N LYS A 167 20.39 -1.94 -14.74
CA LYS A 167 21.40 -0.88 -14.59
C LYS A 167 21.31 0.15 -15.69
N VAL A 168 21.76 1.34 -15.38
CA VAL A 168 21.98 2.37 -16.39
C VAL A 168 22.99 1.86 -17.44
N GLY A 169 22.63 1.98 -18.71
CA GLY A 169 23.43 1.48 -19.84
C GLY A 169 23.07 0.07 -20.31
N GLU A 170 22.25 -0.67 -19.58
CA GLU A 170 21.79 -1.99 -20.01
C GLU A 170 20.72 -1.90 -21.10
N GLU A 171 20.67 -2.93 -21.95
CA GLU A 171 19.67 -3.09 -22.99
C GLU A 171 18.50 -3.89 -22.45
N VAL A 172 17.28 -3.41 -22.69
CA VAL A 172 16.02 -4.05 -22.30
C VAL A 172 15.08 -4.20 -23.48
N GLU A 173 14.20 -5.19 -23.39
CA GLU A 173 13.15 -5.43 -24.36
C GLU A 173 11.85 -4.76 -23.90
N ILE A 174 11.23 -3.99 -24.78
CA ILE A 174 9.87 -3.49 -24.61
C ILE A 174 8.93 -4.48 -25.28
N VAL A 175 8.19 -5.24 -24.47
CA VAL A 175 7.26 -6.27 -24.92
C VAL A 175 5.83 -5.78 -24.72
N GLY A 176 4.96 -5.98 -25.72
CA GLY A 176 3.56 -5.57 -25.62
C GLY A 176 2.75 -5.99 -26.84
N ILE A 177 1.68 -5.25 -27.16
CA ILE A 177 0.80 -5.53 -28.30
C ILE A 177 1.52 -5.33 -29.64
N ARG A 178 2.51 -4.44 -29.69
CA ARG A 178 3.34 -4.18 -30.87
C ARG A 178 4.57 -5.09 -30.88
N ASP A 179 5.26 -5.11 -32.01
CA ASP A 179 6.52 -5.83 -32.14
C ASP A 179 7.50 -5.43 -31.04
N THR A 180 8.18 -6.43 -30.48
CA THR A 180 9.21 -6.24 -29.46
C THR A 180 10.30 -5.30 -29.96
N ARG A 181 10.72 -4.37 -29.11
CA ARG A 181 11.78 -3.41 -29.40
C ARG A 181 12.84 -3.45 -28.33
N LEU A 182 14.08 -3.38 -28.75
CA LEU A 182 15.22 -3.17 -27.87
C LEU A 182 15.42 -1.66 -27.62
N THR A 183 15.79 -1.33 -26.40
CA THR A 183 16.16 0.02 -26.01
C THR A 183 17.18 0.00 -24.89
N THR A 184 17.95 1.05 -24.75
CA THR A 184 18.94 1.19 -23.68
C THR A 184 18.37 2.01 -22.54
N VAL A 185 18.55 1.55 -21.31
CA VAL A 185 18.18 2.29 -20.10
C VAL A 185 19.16 3.45 -19.90
N THR A 186 18.69 4.66 -20.07
CA THR A 186 19.54 5.89 -19.94
C THR A 186 19.56 6.46 -18.53
N GLY A 187 18.66 6.01 -17.66
CA GLY A 187 18.58 6.43 -16.27
C GLY A 187 17.59 5.60 -15.47
N VAL A 188 17.84 5.48 -14.19
CA VAL A 188 16.95 4.87 -13.20
C VAL A 188 16.69 5.92 -12.13
N GLU A 189 15.43 6.11 -11.75
CA GLU A 189 15.04 7.10 -10.75
C GLU A 189 14.00 6.52 -9.79
N MET A 190 14.14 6.77 -8.51
CA MET A 190 13.17 6.43 -7.49
C MET A 190 13.09 7.60 -6.48
N PHE A 191 11.88 8.04 -6.16
CA PHE A 191 11.62 9.17 -5.24
C PHE A 191 12.44 10.44 -5.59
N ARG A 192 12.52 10.78 -6.88
CA ARG A 192 13.30 11.92 -7.41
C ARG A 192 14.82 11.82 -7.16
N LYS A 193 15.32 10.62 -6.89
CA LYS A 193 16.76 10.35 -6.77
C LYS A 193 17.21 9.48 -7.93
N LEU A 194 18.27 9.90 -8.58
CA LEU A 194 18.92 9.08 -9.60
C LEU A 194 19.67 7.93 -8.92
N LEU A 195 19.54 6.76 -9.49
CA LEU A 195 20.15 5.52 -9.03
C LEU A 195 20.99 4.91 -10.16
N ASP A 196 22.01 4.16 -9.81
CA ASP A 196 22.83 3.40 -10.77
C ASP A 196 22.13 2.10 -11.20
N GLU A 197 21.31 1.53 -10.32
CA GLU A 197 20.52 0.33 -10.59
C GLU A 197 19.14 0.40 -9.93
N GLY A 198 18.16 -0.34 -10.50
CA GLY A 198 16.83 -0.57 -9.95
C GLY A 198 16.59 -2.05 -9.68
N MET A 199 15.88 -2.35 -8.57
CA MET A 199 15.48 -3.71 -8.19
C MET A 199 14.12 -3.71 -7.49
#